data_8b39a8cdf0b6e56e01d83a9ddbecc92c
#
_entry.id   8b39a8cdf0b6e56e01d83a9ddbecc92c
#
_cell.length_a   1.000
_cell.length_b   1.000
_cell.length_c   1.000
_cell.angle_alpha   90.00
_cell.angle_beta   90.00
_cell.angle_gamma   90.00
#
_symmetry.space_group_name_H-M   'P 1'
#
loop_
_entity.id
_entity.type
_entity.pdbx_description
1 polymer ?
#
loop_
_entity_poly.entity_id
_entity_poly.type
_entity_poly.pdbx_seq_one_letter_code
_entity_poly.pdbx_strand_id
1 'polypeptide(L)'
;LPGVTRQASATLAEQSNGRFLLGLGISHAPLVEGLRQIPYEKPIATMRSYLKTFKTSPYTSIPPNQEPQCVVAALGPQMLQLSSDYADGAHPYWTTPEHTNQAREILGKDKLLCVEQKVVLTEDKQTAYSAAKSALRIYASLPNYRNSWKRLGFSENDIDTASDHFIDSLVAWGSIQQIEKRINEHEKAGASHVCIQAIPHDGNFKIPEWETFEALAP
;
A
#
# COMPACT_ATOMS: atom_id res chain seq x y z
N LEU A 1 -5.63 5.94 -19.00
CA LEU A 1 -5.92 7.33 -19.37
C LEU A 1 -6.70 8.01 -18.24
N PRO A 2 -6.33 9.24 -17.79
CA PRO A 2 -6.97 9.90 -16.65
C PRO A 2 -8.49 10.05 -16.80
N GLY A 3 -8.96 10.45 -17.97
CA GLY A 3 -10.40 10.59 -18.26
C GLY A 3 -11.17 9.28 -18.15
N VAL A 4 -10.60 8.16 -18.62
CA VAL A 4 -11.23 6.83 -18.49
C VAL A 4 -11.32 6.43 -17.02
N THR A 5 -10.25 6.68 -16.24
CA THR A 5 -10.24 6.43 -14.79
C THR A 5 -11.28 7.29 -14.08
N ARG A 6 -11.44 8.56 -14.49
CA ARG A 6 -12.46 9.45 -13.94
C ARG A 6 -13.88 8.90 -14.18
N GLN A 7 -14.17 8.47 -15.40
CA GLN A 7 -15.48 7.88 -15.75
C GLN A 7 -15.75 6.63 -14.90
N ALA A 8 -14.80 5.69 -14.89
CA ALA A 8 -14.95 4.43 -14.16
C ALA A 8 -15.11 4.65 -12.65
N SER A 9 -14.30 5.51 -12.05
CA SER A 9 -14.36 5.76 -10.61
C SER A 9 -15.67 6.45 -10.18
N ALA A 10 -16.18 7.40 -10.98
CA ALA A 10 -17.44 8.06 -10.70
C ALA A 10 -18.63 7.08 -10.84
N THR A 11 -18.62 6.22 -11.86
CA THR A 11 -19.63 5.15 -12.01
C THR A 11 -19.61 4.19 -10.83
N LEU A 12 -18.43 3.74 -10.38
CA LEU A 12 -18.32 2.85 -9.23
C LEU A 12 -18.74 3.54 -7.91
N ALA A 13 -18.45 4.82 -7.76
CA ALA A 13 -18.90 5.60 -6.60
C ALA A 13 -20.43 5.72 -6.56
N GLU A 14 -21.06 5.98 -7.71
CA GLU A 14 -22.52 6.00 -7.84
C GLU A 14 -23.13 4.63 -7.49
N GLN A 15 -22.68 3.56 -8.12
CA GLN A 15 -23.19 2.20 -7.91
C GLN A 15 -22.96 1.68 -6.49
N SER A 16 -21.87 2.08 -5.85
CA SER A 16 -21.54 1.68 -4.47
C SER A 16 -22.15 2.59 -3.40
N ASN A 17 -22.92 3.61 -3.79
CA ASN A 17 -23.43 4.64 -2.89
C ASN A 17 -22.31 5.30 -2.04
N GLY A 18 -21.23 5.73 -2.70
CA GLY A 18 -20.10 6.42 -2.09
C GLY A 18 -19.09 5.54 -1.34
N ARG A 19 -19.22 4.20 -1.36
CA ARG A 19 -18.29 3.29 -0.67
C ARG A 19 -17.02 2.98 -1.46
N PHE A 20 -16.90 3.48 -2.69
CA PHE A 20 -15.73 3.23 -3.54
C PHE A 20 -14.58 4.19 -3.21
N LEU A 21 -13.40 3.63 -2.95
CA LEU A 21 -12.14 4.35 -2.79
C LEU A 21 -11.21 3.99 -3.95
N LEU A 22 -10.74 5.00 -4.69
CA LEU A 22 -9.83 4.80 -5.81
C LEU A 22 -8.37 4.74 -5.33
N GLY A 23 -7.66 3.66 -5.63
CA GLY A 23 -6.21 3.58 -5.47
C GLY A 23 -5.49 3.82 -6.80
N LEU A 24 -4.51 4.71 -6.84
CA LEU A 24 -3.66 4.97 -8.00
C LEU A 24 -2.20 4.74 -7.69
N GLY A 25 -1.47 4.14 -8.65
CA GLY A 25 -0.03 3.94 -8.55
C GLY A 25 0.64 3.97 -9.92
N ILE A 26 1.92 4.29 -9.93
CA ILE A 26 2.72 4.34 -11.17
C ILE A 26 3.47 3.04 -11.46
N SER A 27 3.23 1.98 -10.66
CA SER A 27 3.92 0.70 -10.81
C SER A 27 5.45 0.81 -10.60
N HIS A 28 6.22 -0.07 -11.23
CA HIS A 28 7.68 -0.17 -11.08
C HIS A 28 8.35 -0.26 -12.43
N ALA A 29 9.54 0.33 -12.59
CA ALA A 29 10.27 0.37 -13.84
C ALA A 29 10.39 -1.01 -14.54
N PRO A 30 10.79 -2.12 -13.88
CA PRO A 30 10.88 -3.41 -14.54
C PRO A 30 9.56 -3.93 -15.13
N LEU A 31 8.44 -3.63 -14.50
CA LEU A 31 7.11 -4.04 -15.00
C LEU A 31 6.63 -3.12 -16.13
N VAL A 32 6.86 -1.82 -16.01
CA VAL A 32 6.37 -0.84 -16.98
C VAL A 32 7.21 -0.91 -18.26
N GLU A 33 8.52 -0.93 -18.14
CA GLU A 33 9.44 -0.99 -19.28
C GLU A 33 9.53 -2.40 -19.87
N GLY A 34 9.70 -3.42 -19.01
CA GLY A 34 9.89 -4.79 -19.47
C GLY A 34 8.61 -5.44 -20.00
N LEU A 35 7.51 -5.38 -19.26
CA LEU A 35 6.28 -6.07 -19.65
C LEU A 35 5.36 -5.20 -20.52
N ARG A 36 5.24 -3.90 -20.22
CA ARG A 36 4.32 -2.99 -20.92
C ARG A 36 4.98 -2.17 -22.02
N GLN A 37 6.30 -2.20 -22.12
CA GLN A 37 7.10 -1.48 -23.13
C GLN A 37 6.79 0.04 -23.17
N ILE A 38 6.55 0.63 -21.98
CA ILE A 38 6.29 2.05 -21.82
C ILE A 38 7.47 2.66 -21.04
N PRO A 39 8.04 3.80 -21.45
CA PRO A 39 9.09 4.47 -20.69
C PRO A 39 8.65 4.80 -19.26
N TYR A 40 9.49 4.45 -18.29
CA TYR A 40 9.26 4.76 -16.87
C TYR A 40 10.14 5.94 -16.45
N GLU A 41 9.69 7.14 -16.77
CA GLU A 41 10.43 8.36 -16.50
C GLU A 41 9.67 9.28 -15.54
N LYS A 42 10.42 9.99 -14.70
CA LYS A 42 9.93 11.08 -13.84
C LYS A 42 8.64 10.74 -13.09
N PRO A 43 8.62 9.68 -12.26
CA PRO A 43 7.39 9.15 -11.64
C PRO A 43 6.57 10.21 -10.90
N ILE A 44 7.21 11.13 -10.20
CA ILE A 44 6.52 12.23 -9.50
C ILE A 44 5.81 13.18 -10.46
N ALA A 45 6.47 13.56 -11.55
CA ALA A 45 5.87 14.45 -12.55
C ALA A 45 4.72 13.76 -13.29
N THR A 46 4.89 12.49 -13.63
CA THR A 46 3.87 11.65 -14.27
C THR A 46 2.62 11.54 -13.39
N MET A 47 2.75 11.20 -12.11
CA MET A 47 1.63 11.10 -11.19
C MET A 47 0.95 12.46 -11.01
N ARG A 48 1.72 13.55 -10.86
CA ARG A 48 1.17 14.91 -10.75
C ARG A 48 0.33 15.29 -11.97
N SER A 49 0.85 15.06 -13.17
CA SER A 49 0.14 15.32 -14.42
C SER A 49 -1.13 14.49 -14.53
N TYR A 50 -1.04 13.21 -14.18
CA TYR A 50 -2.18 12.29 -14.19
C TYR A 50 -3.30 12.77 -13.26
N LEU A 51 -2.99 13.09 -12.02
CA LEU A 51 -3.97 13.55 -11.02
C LEU A 51 -4.62 14.88 -11.41
N LYS A 52 -3.84 15.83 -11.97
CA LYS A 52 -4.40 17.08 -12.49
C LYS A 52 -5.42 16.82 -13.59
N THR A 53 -5.06 16.02 -14.58
CA THR A 53 -5.97 15.68 -15.69
C THR A 53 -7.17 14.86 -15.20
N PHE A 54 -6.97 13.92 -14.29
CA PHE A 54 -8.05 13.16 -13.66
C PHE A 54 -9.10 14.07 -13.02
N LYS A 55 -8.67 15.04 -12.20
CA LYS A 55 -9.56 15.96 -11.50
C LYS A 55 -10.34 16.89 -12.44
N THR A 56 -9.74 17.27 -13.57
CA THR A 56 -10.37 18.20 -14.54
C THR A 56 -11.11 17.49 -15.68
N SER A 57 -11.01 16.17 -15.77
CA SER A 57 -11.72 15.41 -16.81
C SER A 57 -13.23 15.46 -16.59
N PRO A 58 -14.02 15.75 -17.63
CA PRO A 58 -15.47 15.80 -17.51
C PRO A 58 -16.06 14.42 -17.19
N TYR A 59 -17.15 14.42 -16.44
CA TYR A 59 -18.01 13.25 -16.27
C TYR A 59 -19.39 13.57 -16.84
N THR A 60 -19.86 12.76 -17.75
CA THR A 60 -21.05 13.06 -18.57
C THR A 60 -22.24 12.15 -18.29
N SER A 61 -22.16 11.31 -17.26
CA SER A 61 -23.24 10.44 -16.82
C SER A 61 -23.88 10.97 -15.53
N ILE A 62 -24.70 10.15 -14.87
CA ILE A 62 -25.34 10.49 -13.59
C ILE A 62 -24.24 10.67 -12.54
N PRO A 63 -24.09 11.87 -11.92
CA PRO A 63 -23.05 12.10 -10.96
C PRO A 63 -23.30 11.30 -9.66
N PRO A 64 -22.24 10.79 -9.02
CA PRO A 64 -22.37 10.16 -7.72
C PRO A 64 -22.77 11.20 -6.66
N ASN A 65 -23.48 10.77 -5.61
CA ASN A 65 -23.81 11.63 -4.47
C ASN A 65 -22.56 12.14 -3.74
N GLN A 66 -21.48 11.34 -3.76
CA GLN A 66 -20.17 11.70 -3.24
C GLN A 66 -19.10 11.36 -4.27
N GLU A 67 -18.24 12.30 -4.56
CA GLU A 67 -17.07 12.07 -5.42
C GLU A 67 -16.17 10.98 -4.81
N PRO A 68 -15.65 10.04 -5.63
CA PRO A 68 -14.76 9.02 -5.12
C PRO A 68 -13.48 9.63 -4.59
N GLN A 69 -13.13 9.31 -3.35
CA GLN A 69 -11.84 9.67 -2.80
C GLN A 69 -10.73 8.89 -3.52
N CYS A 70 -9.56 9.50 -3.63
CA CYS A 70 -8.41 8.92 -4.32
C CYS A 70 -7.19 8.90 -3.41
N VAL A 71 -6.61 7.72 -3.21
CA VAL A 71 -5.33 7.53 -2.52
C VAL A 71 -4.24 7.13 -3.50
N VAL A 72 -3.01 7.53 -3.23
CA VAL A 72 -1.85 7.26 -4.10
C VAL A 72 -0.89 6.29 -3.42
N ALA A 73 -0.41 5.30 -4.17
CA ALA A 73 0.68 4.45 -3.72
C ALA A 73 1.95 5.28 -3.48
N ALA A 74 2.37 5.41 -2.22
CA ALA A 74 3.45 6.33 -1.83
C ALA A 74 4.31 5.74 -0.71
N LEU A 75 5.63 5.64 -0.96
CA LEU A 75 6.61 5.15 0.00
C LEU A 75 7.60 6.25 0.44
N GLY A 76 7.97 7.12 -0.48
CA GLY A 76 8.97 8.16 -0.20
C GLY A 76 8.33 9.52 0.05
N PRO A 77 9.07 10.43 0.71
CA PRO A 77 8.54 11.73 1.13
C PRO A 77 8.01 12.58 -0.03
N GLN A 78 8.63 12.52 -1.20
CA GLN A 78 8.17 13.28 -2.37
C GLN A 78 6.80 12.80 -2.89
N MET A 79 6.54 11.48 -2.91
CA MET A 79 5.26 10.94 -3.35
C MET A 79 4.19 11.15 -2.26
N LEU A 80 4.55 11.07 -0.99
CA LEU A 80 3.67 11.41 0.14
C LEU A 80 3.27 12.89 0.09
N GLN A 81 4.21 13.79 -0.15
CA GLN A 81 3.90 15.22 -0.33
C GLN A 81 2.99 15.45 -1.54
N LEU A 82 3.27 14.79 -2.67
CA LEU A 82 2.41 14.86 -3.85
C LEU A 82 0.99 14.35 -3.53
N SER A 83 0.87 13.28 -2.75
CA SER A 83 -0.43 12.74 -2.32
C SER A 83 -1.18 13.74 -1.44
N SER A 84 -0.49 14.45 -0.54
CA SER A 84 -1.05 15.54 0.25
C SER A 84 -1.58 16.67 -0.63
N ASP A 85 -0.81 17.08 -1.64
CA ASP A 85 -1.13 18.23 -2.50
C ASP A 85 -2.24 17.95 -3.52
N TYR A 86 -2.29 16.73 -4.09
CA TYR A 86 -3.09 16.40 -5.28
C TYR A 86 -4.07 15.26 -5.12
N ALA A 87 -4.07 14.53 -4.00
CA ALA A 87 -4.97 13.41 -3.74
C ALA A 87 -5.68 13.56 -2.40
N ASP A 88 -6.53 12.59 -2.05
CA ASP A 88 -7.23 12.56 -0.77
C ASP A 88 -6.44 11.81 0.29
N GLY A 89 -5.34 11.14 -0.11
CA GLY A 89 -4.48 10.43 0.81
C GLY A 89 -3.43 9.55 0.13
N ALA A 90 -2.82 8.66 0.92
CA ALA A 90 -1.78 7.74 0.48
C ALA A 90 -2.06 6.30 0.92
N HIS A 91 -1.51 5.35 0.15
CA HIS A 91 -1.55 3.92 0.43
C HIS A 91 -0.11 3.36 0.40
N PRO A 92 0.63 3.45 1.52
CA PRO A 92 1.95 2.81 1.64
C PRO A 92 1.81 1.28 1.69
N TYR A 93 2.85 0.59 1.24
CA TYR A 93 2.88 -0.85 1.08
C TYR A 93 4.24 -1.42 1.53
N TRP A 94 4.27 -2.53 2.27
CA TRP A 94 5.47 -3.08 2.89
C TRP A 94 6.17 -2.08 3.81
N THR A 95 5.44 -1.51 4.75
CA THR A 95 5.91 -0.48 5.66
C THR A 95 5.72 -0.86 7.13
N THR A 96 6.37 -0.10 8.03
CA THR A 96 6.32 -0.28 9.47
C THR A 96 5.45 0.80 10.13
N PRO A 97 5.06 0.67 11.41
CA PRO A 97 4.41 1.74 12.16
C PRO A 97 5.20 3.05 12.19
N GLU A 98 6.54 2.99 12.20
CA GLU A 98 7.41 4.18 12.12
C GLU A 98 7.22 4.92 10.79
N HIS A 99 7.14 4.18 9.68
CA HIS A 99 6.82 4.78 8.39
C HIS A 99 5.43 5.42 8.40
N THR A 100 4.46 4.79 9.03
CA THR A 100 3.09 5.33 9.15
C THR A 100 3.11 6.68 9.89
N ASN A 101 3.87 6.79 10.98
CA ASN A 101 4.03 8.06 11.69
C ASN A 101 4.66 9.13 10.80
N GLN A 102 5.77 8.81 10.11
CA GLN A 102 6.42 9.75 9.17
C GLN A 102 5.49 10.16 8.01
N ALA A 103 4.73 9.20 7.48
CA ALA A 103 3.75 9.47 6.42
C ALA A 103 2.62 10.39 6.92
N ARG A 104 2.14 10.21 8.14
CA ARG A 104 1.14 11.07 8.77
C ARG A 104 1.64 12.50 8.94
N GLU A 105 2.88 12.69 9.36
CA GLU A 105 3.49 14.02 9.49
C GLU A 105 3.53 14.76 8.14
N ILE A 106 3.86 14.06 7.04
CA ILE A 106 3.91 14.66 5.70
C ILE A 106 2.52 14.91 5.12
N LEU A 107 1.59 13.97 5.28
CA LEU A 107 0.24 14.08 4.73
C LEU A 107 -0.62 15.11 5.45
N GLY A 108 -0.38 15.34 6.75
CA GLY A 108 -1.26 16.12 7.61
C GLY A 108 -2.44 15.29 8.12
N LYS A 109 -3.17 15.84 9.09
CA LYS A 109 -4.22 15.11 9.85
C LYS A 109 -5.49 14.78 9.06
N ASP A 110 -5.80 15.56 8.02
CA ASP A 110 -7.08 15.51 7.30
C ASP A 110 -7.05 14.59 6.07
N LYS A 111 -5.90 14.00 5.76
CA LYS A 111 -5.74 13.09 4.62
C LYS A 111 -5.90 11.64 5.03
N LEU A 112 -6.43 10.83 4.13
CA LEU A 112 -6.49 9.38 4.32
C LEU A 112 -5.08 8.78 4.30
N LEU A 113 -4.77 7.96 5.28
CA LEU A 113 -3.58 7.13 5.31
C LEU A 113 -4.02 5.67 5.43
N CYS A 114 -4.14 5.02 4.27
CA CYS A 114 -4.59 3.64 4.15
C CYS A 114 -3.35 2.75 4.09
N VAL A 115 -2.94 2.20 5.22
CA VAL A 115 -1.73 1.38 5.33
C VAL A 115 -2.03 -0.06 4.98
N GLU A 116 -1.12 -0.72 4.25
CA GLU A 116 -1.17 -2.15 4.09
C GLU A 116 -0.27 -2.84 5.14
N GLN A 117 -0.77 -3.92 5.79
CA GLN A 117 -0.01 -4.75 6.71
C GLN A 117 -0.04 -6.22 6.26
N LYS A 118 1.15 -6.79 6.07
CA LYS A 118 1.32 -8.22 5.84
C LYS A 118 1.08 -9.00 7.12
N VAL A 119 0.29 -10.08 7.04
CA VAL A 119 0.01 -10.94 8.18
C VAL A 119 0.24 -12.42 7.85
N VAL A 120 0.74 -13.18 8.83
CA VAL A 120 0.84 -14.65 8.78
C VAL A 120 0.26 -15.20 10.08
N LEU A 121 -0.91 -15.84 10.02
CA LEU A 121 -1.58 -16.38 11.19
C LEU A 121 -0.97 -17.75 11.55
N THR A 122 0.13 -17.75 12.27
CA THR A 122 0.79 -18.95 12.80
C THR A 122 1.75 -18.59 13.94
N GLU A 123 1.82 -19.39 14.97
CA GLU A 123 2.80 -19.27 16.05
C GLU A 123 4.12 -20.01 15.75
N ASP A 124 4.17 -20.79 14.65
CA ASP A 124 5.41 -21.41 14.21
C ASP A 124 6.30 -20.43 13.45
N LYS A 125 7.40 -20.05 14.12
CA LYS A 125 8.37 -19.09 13.58
C LYS A 125 8.92 -19.52 12.21
N GLN A 126 9.21 -20.80 12.02
CA GLN A 126 9.81 -21.29 10.77
C GLN A 126 8.85 -21.10 9.60
N THR A 127 7.59 -21.44 9.77
CA THR A 127 6.52 -21.24 8.77
C THR A 127 6.35 -19.75 8.47
N ALA A 128 6.21 -18.91 9.50
CA ALA A 128 6.03 -17.47 9.34
C ALA A 128 7.17 -16.82 8.54
N TYR A 129 8.41 -17.15 8.86
CA TYR A 129 9.59 -16.60 8.21
C TYR A 129 9.77 -17.10 6.78
N SER A 130 9.47 -18.37 6.53
CA SER A 130 9.50 -18.95 5.18
C SER A 130 8.48 -18.25 4.27
N ALA A 131 7.25 -18.07 4.74
CA ALA A 131 6.19 -17.38 4.03
C ALA A 131 6.56 -15.90 3.77
N ALA A 132 7.04 -15.20 4.80
CA ALA A 132 7.49 -13.81 4.69
C ALA A 132 8.62 -13.64 3.68
N LYS A 133 9.67 -14.47 3.72
CA LYS A 133 10.79 -14.45 2.77
C LYS A 133 10.33 -14.69 1.34
N SER A 134 9.41 -15.62 1.13
CA SER A 134 8.82 -15.89 -0.18
C SER A 134 8.11 -14.65 -0.74
N ALA A 135 7.28 -14.00 0.07
CA ALA A 135 6.54 -12.81 -0.30
C ALA A 135 7.46 -11.58 -0.54
N LEU A 136 8.51 -11.42 0.26
CA LEU A 136 9.47 -10.30 0.16
C LEU A 136 10.34 -10.36 -1.10
N ARG A 137 10.62 -11.54 -1.63
CA ARG A 137 11.64 -11.78 -2.67
C ARG A 137 11.57 -10.82 -3.86
N ILE A 138 10.38 -10.56 -4.37
CA ILE A 138 10.19 -9.64 -5.52
C ILE A 138 10.46 -8.20 -5.08
N TYR A 139 9.92 -7.80 -3.93
CA TYR A 139 10.01 -6.42 -3.45
C TYR A 139 11.43 -6.04 -3.02
N ALA A 140 12.19 -6.99 -2.46
CA ALA A 140 13.59 -6.80 -2.09
C ALA A 140 14.50 -6.53 -3.31
N SER A 141 14.07 -6.83 -4.52
CA SER A 141 14.78 -6.48 -5.76
C SER A 141 14.44 -5.08 -6.30
N LEU A 142 13.40 -4.43 -5.76
CA LEU A 142 12.90 -3.16 -6.30
C LEU A 142 13.50 -1.96 -5.56
N PRO A 143 14.18 -1.03 -6.27
CA PRO A 143 14.90 0.09 -5.65
C PRO A 143 14.03 0.99 -4.76
N ASN A 144 12.77 1.20 -5.11
CA ASN A 144 11.86 2.04 -4.33
C ASN A 144 11.56 1.47 -2.95
N TYR A 145 11.41 0.13 -2.81
CA TYR A 145 11.24 -0.53 -1.51
C TYR A 145 12.54 -0.50 -0.72
N ARG A 146 13.66 -0.91 -1.33
CA ARG A 146 14.98 -0.86 -0.66
C ARG A 146 15.27 0.55 -0.11
N ASN A 147 15.05 1.58 -0.93
CA ASN A 147 15.24 2.96 -0.49
C ASN A 147 14.29 3.37 0.64
N SER A 148 13.06 2.84 0.67
CA SER A 148 12.12 3.07 1.77
C SER A 148 12.62 2.44 3.07
N TRP A 149 13.00 1.18 3.04
CA TRP A 149 13.50 0.45 4.20
C TRP A 149 14.84 1.01 4.73
N LYS A 150 15.73 1.44 3.83
CA LYS A 150 16.97 2.13 4.22
C LYS A 150 16.73 3.45 4.95
N ARG A 151 15.71 4.20 4.56
CA ARG A 151 15.29 5.42 5.30
C ARG A 151 14.76 5.10 6.71
N LEU A 152 14.22 3.90 6.91
CA LEU A 152 13.79 3.41 8.22
C LEU A 152 14.94 2.81 9.04
N GLY A 153 16.18 2.79 8.52
CA GLY A 153 17.38 2.34 9.23
C GLY A 153 17.79 0.91 8.95
N PHE A 154 17.09 0.16 8.08
CA PHE A 154 17.51 -1.19 7.70
C PHE A 154 18.76 -1.16 6.82
N SER A 155 19.72 -2.03 7.12
CA SER A 155 20.92 -2.20 6.32
C SER A 155 20.68 -2.99 5.04
N GLU A 156 21.59 -2.90 4.08
CA GLU A 156 21.55 -3.75 2.88
C GLU A 156 21.54 -5.24 3.27
N ASN A 157 22.33 -5.61 4.29
CA ASN A 157 22.39 -6.98 4.78
C ASN A 157 21.04 -7.46 5.36
N ASP A 158 20.32 -6.61 6.10
CA ASP A 158 18.99 -6.95 6.61
C ASP A 158 18.03 -7.26 5.47
N ILE A 159 18.06 -6.44 4.41
CA ILE A 159 17.20 -6.59 3.25
C ILE A 159 17.58 -7.83 2.43
N ASP A 160 18.89 -8.04 2.18
CA ASP A 160 19.37 -9.12 1.32
C ASP A 160 19.19 -10.51 1.96
N THR A 161 19.36 -10.60 3.28
CA THR A 161 19.18 -11.87 4.02
C THR A 161 17.76 -12.06 4.52
N ALA A 162 16.91 -11.03 4.43
CA ALA A 162 15.65 -10.92 5.13
C ALA A 162 15.84 -11.33 6.60
N SER A 163 16.65 -10.53 7.34
CA SER A 163 17.01 -10.79 8.72
C SER A 163 15.75 -10.90 9.60
N ASP A 164 15.89 -11.56 10.74
CA ASP A 164 14.78 -11.73 11.69
C ASP A 164 14.19 -10.37 12.08
N HIS A 165 15.06 -9.40 12.41
CA HIS A 165 14.65 -8.03 12.73
C HIS A 165 13.86 -7.38 11.59
N PHE A 166 14.27 -7.57 10.33
CA PHE A 166 13.60 -7.02 9.16
C PHE A 166 12.22 -7.63 8.95
N ILE A 167 12.12 -8.97 9.05
CA ILE A 167 10.83 -9.67 8.94
C ILE A 167 9.88 -9.23 10.06
N ASP A 168 10.32 -9.26 11.32
CA ASP A 168 9.50 -8.89 12.48
C ASP A 168 9.00 -7.44 12.42
N SER A 169 9.75 -6.57 11.75
CA SER A 169 9.36 -5.18 11.57
C SER A 169 8.28 -4.99 10.50
N LEU A 170 8.29 -5.80 9.42
CA LEU A 170 7.43 -5.63 8.26
C LEU A 170 6.20 -6.56 8.26
N VAL A 171 6.29 -7.73 8.91
CA VAL A 171 5.24 -8.76 8.89
C VAL A 171 4.71 -8.97 10.29
N ALA A 172 3.41 -8.87 10.47
CA ALA A 172 2.74 -9.29 11.70
C ALA A 172 2.48 -10.79 11.63
N TRP A 173 3.07 -11.55 12.54
CA TRP A 173 2.85 -12.99 12.60
C TRP A 173 2.62 -13.43 14.05
N GLY A 174 2.00 -14.60 14.22
CA GLY A 174 1.70 -15.15 15.53
C GLY A 174 0.21 -15.41 15.72
N SER A 175 -0.26 -15.27 16.96
CA SER A 175 -1.67 -15.35 17.33
C SER A 175 -2.46 -14.14 16.81
N ILE A 176 -3.79 -14.25 16.83
CA ILE A 176 -4.71 -13.15 16.49
C ILE A 176 -4.33 -11.88 17.29
N GLN A 177 -4.13 -12.03 18.61
CA GLN A 177 -3.78 -10.89 19.48
C GLN A 177 -2.47 -10.20 19.10
N GLN A 178 -1.48 -10.96 18.61
CA GLN A 178 -0.21 -10.39 18.14
C GLN A 178 -0.38 -9.62 16.84
N ILE A 179 -1.21 -10.11 15.93
CA ILE A 179 -1.54 -9.43 14.68
C ILE A 179 -2.37 -8.16 14.96
N GLU A 180 -3.41 -8.24 15.80
CA GLU A 180 -4.22 -7.09 16.22
C GLU A 180 -3.37 -6.01 16.89
N LYS A 181 -2.40 -6.41 17.71
CA LYS A 181 -1.45 -5.47 18.32
C LYS A 181 -0.72 -4.66 17.24
N ARG A 182 -0.23 -5.30 16.18
CA ARG A 182 0.46 -4.60 15.07
C ARG A 182 -0.50 -3.67 14.32
N ILE A 183 -1.74 -4.08 14.08
CA ILE A 183 -2.78 -3.23 13.48
C ILE A 183 -2.98 -1.97 14.34
N ASN A 184 -3.15 -2.15 15.64
CA ASN A 184 -3.27 -1.05 16.60
C ASN A 184 -2.03 -0.12 16.66
N GLU A 185 -0.82 -0.65 16.40
CA GLU A 185 0.40 0.16 16.30
C GLU A 185 0.34 1.10 15.09
N HIS A 186 -0.15 0.64 13.94
CA HIS A 186 -0.40 1.49 12.78
C HIS A 186 -1.47 2.55 13.03
N GLU A 187 -2.57 2.20 13.69
CA GLU A 187 -3.63 3.14 14.05
C GLU A 187 -3.10 4.24 14.97
N LYS A 188 -2.36 3.87 16.03
CA LYS A 188 -1.70 4.83 16.93
C LYS A 188 -0.68 5.72 16.23
N ALA A 189 -0.01 5.20 15.19
CA ALA A 189 0.89 5.95 14.34
C ALA A 189 0.18 6.86 13.33
N GLY A 190 -1.16 6.85 13.32
CA GLY A 190 -1.98 7.76 12.53
C GLY A 190 -2.57 7.16 11.25
N ALA A 191 -2.58 5.83 11.07
CA ALA A 191 -3.34 5.22 9.98
C ALA A 191 -4.84 5.55 10.12
N SER A 192 -5.48 5.90 9.01
CA SER A 192 -6.94 6.07 8.94
C SER A 192 -7.65 4.74 8.64
N HIS A 193 -6.91 3.81 8.05
CA HIS A 193 -7.37 2.50 7.66
C HIS A 193 -6.16 1.55 7.53
N VAL A 194 -6.30 0.31 8.01
CA VAL A 194 -5.29 -0.73 7.85
C VAL A 194 -5.87 -1.85 6.99
N CYS A 195 -5.30 -2.06 5.81
CA CYS A 195 -5.65 -3.17 4.93
C CYS A 195 -4.74 -4.36 5.26
N ILE A 196 -5.27 -5.47 5.70
CA ILE A 196 -4.48 -6.68 5.90
C ILE A 196 -4.30 -7.43 4.58
N GLN A 197 -3.10 -7.95 4.38
CA GLN A 197 -2.82 -8.92 3.32
C GLN A 197 -2.25 -10.19 3.94
N ALA A 198 -3.06 -11.24 3.98
CA ALA A 198 -2.63 -12.54 4.47
C ALA A 198 -1.62 -13.16 3.51
N ILE A 199 -0.48 -13.59 4.04
CA ILE A 199 0.53 -14.36 3.31
C ILE A 199 0.24 -15.84 3.56
N PRO A 200 -0.03 -16.64 2.52
CA PRO A 200 -0.22 -18.08 2.66
C PRO A 200 1.03 -18.77 3.24
N HIS A 201 0.83 -19.76 4.10
CA HIS A 201 1.91 -20.49 4.75
C HIS A 201 2.89 -21.15 3.76
N ASP A 202 2.38 -21.58 2.61
CA ASP A 202 3.17 -22.14 1.51
C ASP A 202 3.71 -21.10 0.51
N GLY A 203 3.39 -19.82 0.74
CA GLY A 203 3.75 -18.71 -0.16
C GLY A 203 2.98 -18.69 -1.49
N ASN A 204 1.91 -19.49 -1.61
CA ASN A 204 1.11 -19.60 -2.83
C ASN A 204 -0.11 -18.67 -2.83
N PHE A 205 0.04 -17.46 -3.32
CA PHE A 205 -1.02 -16.43 -3.38
C PHE A 205 -2.18 -16.72 -4.35
N LYS A 206 -2.28 -17.91 -4.94
CA LYS A 206 -3.39 -18.28 -5.83
C LYS A 206 -4.68 -18.57 -5.06
N ILE A 207 -4.57 -18.96 -3.80
CA ILE A 207 -5.70 -19.29 -2.92
C ILE A 207 -5.67 -18.29 -1.76
N PRO A 208 -6.76 -17.57 -1.48
CA PRO A 208 -6.83 -16.69 -0.31
C PRO A 208 -6.75 -17.48 1.00
N GLU A 209 -6.08 -16.92 2.00
CA GLU A 209 -6.04 -17.46 3.37
C GLU A 209 -7.34 -17.12 4.11
N TRP A 210 -8.41 -17.84 3.81
CA TRP A 210 -9.74 -17.61 4.35
C TRP A 210 -9.78 -17.67 5.88
N GLU A 211 -9.06 -18.61 6.49
CA GLU A 211 -8.97 -18.74 7.94
C GLU A 211 -8.43 -17.46 8.60
N THR A 212 -7.40 -16.86 8.00
CA THR A 212 -6.84 -15.58 8.49
C THR A 212 -7.86 -14.44 8.36
N PHE A 213 -8.59 -14.37 7.23
CA PHE A 213 -9.60 -13.32 7.02
C PHE A 213 -10.80 -13.51 7.95
N GLU A 214 -11.27 -14.73 8.16
CA GLU A 214 -12.37 -15.03 9.09
C GLU A 214 -11.98 -14.75 10.55
N ALA A 215 -10.74 -15.06 10.92
CA ALA A 215 -10.24 -14.83 12.28
C ALA A 215 -10.01 -13.36 12.62
N LEU A 216 -9.71 -12.52 11.60
CA LEU A 216 -9.43 -11.09 11.76
C LEU A 216 -10.58 -10.19 11.27
N ALA A 217 -11.71 -10.78 10.86
CA ALA A 217 -12.89 -10.02 10.50
C ALA A 217 -13.48 -9.30 11.76
N PRO A 218 -13.94 -8.04 11.62
CA PRO A 218 -14.55 -7.28 12.73
C PRO A 218 -15.89 -7.86 13.18
#